data_e0ee76e251f767cdad5893c783939dcd
#
_entry.id   e0ee76e251f767cdad5893c783939dcd
#
_cell.length_a   1.000
_cell.length_b   1.000
_cell.length_c   1.000
_cell.angle_alpha   90.00
_cell.angle_beta   90.00
_cell.angle_gamma   90.00
#
_symmetry.space_group_name_H-M   'P 1'
#
loop_
_entity.id
_entity.type
_entity.pdbx_description
1 polymer ?
#
loop_
_entity_poly.entity_id
_entity_poly.type
_entity_poly.pdbx_seq_one_letter_code
_entity_poly.pdbx_strand_id
1 'polypeptide(L)'
;AENARLVSLLEAHGIEWRRKPQTPVQRVSVLSTDEKVALFRRLYRGRDDVWALRWESKTSGKSGYSPACANEWQARICGKPRIKCGDCAHRQLIPVSDLVIYHHLAGTHTVGMYPLLEDDSCYFLAVDFDEAEWQKDASAFMRSCDELGVPAALEISRSRQGAHVWIFFASRVSAREARRLGTAIISYTCSRTRQLRLGSYDRLFPNQDTMPKGGFGNLIALPLQKRPRELGGSVFVDMNLQPYPDQWAFLVS
;
A
#
# COMPACT_ATOMS: atom_id res chain seq x y z
N ALA A 1 14.83 13.99 -30.51
CA ALA A 1 15.05 15.16 -31.34
C ALA A 1 13.75 15.95 -31.59
N GLU A 2 12.64 15.34 -32.02
CA GLU A 2 11.38 16.03 -32.34
C GLU A 2 10.71 16.69 -31.15
N ASN A 3 10.63 16.02 -29.98
CA ASN A 3 10.08 16.62 -28.76
C ASN A 3 10.84 17.87 -28.31
N ALA A 4 12.16 17.90 -28.42
CA ALA A 4 12.95 19.08 -28.07
C ALA A 4 12.67 20.25 -29.01
N ARG A 5 12.47 19.99 -30.31
CA ARG A 5 12.08 21.00 -31.28
C ARG A 5 10.70 21.58 -31.03
N LEU A 6 9.72 20.73 -30.71
CA LEU A 6 8.35 21.17 -30.35
C LEU A 6 8.34 22.02 -29.10
N VAL A 7 9.09 21.63 -28.07
CA VAL A 7 9.25 22.41 -26.83
C VAL A 7 9.83 23.79 -27.13
N SER A 8 10.91 23.87 -27.92
CA SER A 8 11.51 25.15 -28.29
C SER A 8 10.57 26.05 -29.12
N LEU A 9 9.74 25.48 -29.99
CA LEU A 9 8.72 26.24 -30.72
C LEU A 9 7.63 26.79 -29.80
N LEU A 10 7.14 26.01 -28.87
CA LEU A 10 6.13 26.44 -27.88
C LEU A 10 6.68 27.57 -26.99
N GLU A 11 7.92 27.45 -26.55
CA GLU A 11 8.61 28.48 -25.76
C GLU A 11 8.84 29.77 -26.57
N ALA A 12 9.25 29.66 -27.86
CA ALA A 12 9.44 30.79 -28.74
C ALA A 12 8.15 31.58 -29.03
N HIS A 13 7.01 30.92 -29.01
CA HIS A 13 5.69 31.53 -29.20
C HIS A 13 4.98 31.90 -27.88
N GLY A 14 5.67 31.80 -26.73
CA GLY A 14 5.10 32.13 -25.42
C GLY A 14 3.94 31.22 -24.98
N ILE A 15 3.82 30.05 -25.59
CA ILE A 15 2.77 29.10 -25.25
C ILE A 15 3.18 28.32 -24.01
N GLU A 16 2.40 28.41 -22.94
CA GLU A 16 2.63 27.72 -21.68
C GLU A 16 2.28 26.22 -21.86
N TRP A 17 3.28 25.42 -22.20
CA TRP A 17 3.12 23.99 -22.49
C TRP A 17 3.34 23.08 -21.26
N ARG A 18 4.01 23.59 -20.21
CA ARG A 18 4.15 22.90 -18.95
C ARG A 18 2.88 23.08 -18.14
N ARG A 19 2.10 22.02 -17.97
CA ARG A 19 1.06 22.02 -16.92
C ARG A 19 1.77 22.32 -15.60
N LYS A 20 1.49 23.47 -15.01
CA LYS A 20 1.85 23.68 -13.58
C LYS A 20 1.27 22.51 -12.81
N PRO A 21 2.05 21.81 -11.97
CA PRO A 21 1.48 20.81 -11.09
C PRO A 21 0.38 21.54 -10.30
N GLN A 22 -0.87 21.23 -10.61
CA GLN A 22 -1.99 21.68 -9.81
C GLN A 22 -1.83 20.91 -8.49
N THR A 23 -1.40 21.61 -7.44
CA THR A 23 -1.49 21.07 -6.09
C THR A 23 -2.95 20.70 -5.90
N PRO A 24 -3.31 19.43 -5.69
CA PRO A 24 -4.70 19.05 -5.50
C PRO A 24 -5.25 19.92 -4.37
N VAL A 25 -6.32 20.66 -4.62
CA VAL A 25 -7.04 21.36 -3.56
C VAL A 25 -7.61 20.27 -2.66
N GLN A 26 -6.89 19.94 -1.59
CA GLN A 26 -7.36 19.01 -0.60
C GLN A 26 -8.62 19.59 0.02
N ARG A 27 -9.78 19.05 -0.35
CA ARG A 27 -11.01 19.35 0.36
C ARG A 27 -10.87 18.81 1.78
N VAL A 28 -11.18 19.64 2.76
CA VAL A 28 -11.19 19.20 4.15
C VAL A 28 -12.29 18.16 4.29
N SER A 29 -11.91 16.93 4.62
CA SER A 29 -12.87 15.84 4.86
C SER A 29 -13.82 16.22 5.99
N VAL A 30 -15.09 15.90 5.83
CA VAL A 30 -16.12 16.07 6.87
C VAL A 30 -15.96 15.08 8.04
N LEU A 31 -15.18 14.01 7.87
CA LEU A 31 -14.94 13.03 8.93
C LEU A 31 -14.02 13.60 10.02
N SER A 32 -14.38 13.37 11.27
CA SER A 32 -13.53 13.60 12.44
C SER A 32 -12.29 12.70 12.42
N THR A 33 -11.33 12.98 13.28
CA THR A 33 -10.13 12.14 13.42
C THR A 33 -10.49 10.71 13.83
N ASP A 34 -11.39 10.56 14.79
CA ASP A 34 -11.79 9.24 15.30
C ASP A 34 -12.55 8.43 14.24
N GLU A 35 -13.42 9.07 13.46
CA GLU A 35 -14.11 8.43 12.33
C GLU A 35 -13.12 7.99 11.24
N LYS A 36 -12.08 8.78 10.96
CA LYS A 36 -11.00 8.38 10.04
C LYS A 36 -10.23 7.17 10.53
N VAL A 37 -9.87 7.14 11.81
CA VAL A 37 -9.18 6.01 12.43
C VAL A 37 -10.05 4.76 12.41
N ALA A 38 -11.33 4.88 12.77
CA ALA A 38 -12.28 3.77 12.77
C ALA A 38 -12.51 3.19 11.37
N LEU A 39 -12.73 4.07 10.35
CA LEU A 39 -12.85 3.66 8.95
C LEU A 39 -11.58 2.94 8.48
N PHE A 40 -10.42 3.51 8.76
CA PHE A 40 -9.14 2.96 8.34
C PHE A 40 -8.90 1.58 8.96
N ARG A 41 -9.15 1.40 10.26
CA ARG A 41 -9.08 0.11 10.93
C ARG A 41 -10.06 -0.92 10.37
N ARG A 42 -11.23 -0.49 9.94
CA ARG A 42 -12.23 -1.37 9.32
C ARG A 42 -11.77 -1.87 7.95
N LEU A 43 -11.19 -1.02 7.12
CA LEU A 43 -10.75 -1.38 5.77
C LEU A 43 -9.47 -2.22 5.79
N TYR A 44 -8.47 -1.81 6.56
CA TYR A 44 -7.14 -2.42 6.60
C TYR A 44 -6.99 -3.42 7.74
N ARG A 45 -8.03 -4.22 8.00
CA ARG A 45 -7.96 -5.28 9.00
C ARG A 45 -6.97 -6.36 8.58
N GLY A 46 -5.99 -6.61 9.44
CA GLY A 46 -5.03 -7.71 9.36
C GLY A 46 -4.85 -8.30 10.75
N ARG A 47 -3.65 -8.79 11.05
CA ARG A 47 -3.27 -9.18 12.43
C ARG A 47 -3.51 -8.00 13.36
N ASP A 48 -4.15 -8.24 14.49
CA ASP A 48 -4.41 -7.24 15.52
C ASP A 48 -3.41 -7.30 16.69
N ASP A 49 -2.74 -8.43 16.86
CA ASP A 49 -1.74 -8.71 17.88
C ASP A 49 -0.34 -8.17 17.54
N VAL A 50 -0.09 -7.85 16.27
CA VAL A 50 1.21 -7.39 15.77
C VAL A 50 1.06 -6.51 14.53
N TRP A 51 1.95 -5.54 14.40
CA TRP A 51 2.16 -4.74 13.21
C TRP A 51 3.66 -4.55 12.97
N ALA A 52 4.05 -4.08 11.80
CA ALA A 52 5.45 -3.80 11.51
C ALA A 52 5.73 -2.31 11.48
N LEU A 53 6.78 -1.91 12.17
CA LEU A 53 7.31 -0.55 12.16
C LEU A 53 8.33 -0.40 11.03
N ARG A 54 8.14 0.61 10.17
CA ARG A 54 9.14 0.97 9.18
C ARG A 54 10.32 1.68 9.84
N TRP A 55 11.52 1.26 9.49
CA TRP A 55 12.78 1.89 9.93
C TRP A 55 13.60 2.34 8.73
N GLU A 56 14.42 3.35 8.92
CA GLU A 56 15.40 3.85 7.97
C GLU A 56 16.74 4.06 8.67
N SER A 57 17.81 3.51 8.10
CA SER A 57 19.16 3.69 8.62
C SER A 57 19.78 4.97 8.04
N LYS A 58 20.07 5.91 8.90
CA LYS A 58 20.74 7.17 8.50
C LYS A 58 22.16 6.96 7.97
N THR A 59 22.82 5.87 8.38
CA THR A 59 24.22 5.59 8.01
C THR A 59 24.34 4.79 6.72
N SER A 60 23.46 3.82 6.48
CA SER A 60 23.55 2.94 5.31
C SER A 60 22.52 3.26 4.21
N GLY A 61 21.59 4.17 4.44
CA GLY A 61 20.47 4.46 3.54
C GLY A 61 19.46 3.32 3.40
N LYS A 62 19.69 2.18 4.06
CA LYS A 62 18.77 1.04 4.01
C LYS A 62 17.50 1.32 4.79
N SER A 63 16.41 0.77 4.31
CA SER A 63 15.12 0.81 5.01
C SER A 63 14.47 -0.57 5.02
N GLY A 64 13.54 -0.78 5.93
CA GLY A 64 12.82 -2.05 6.04
C GLY A 64 11.74 -1.97 7.09
N TYR A 65 11.19 -3.12 7.40
CA TYR A 65 10.16 -3.29 8.42
C TYR A 65 10.60 -4.31 9.46
N SER A 66 10.26 -4.06 10.71
CA SER A 66 10.40 -5.03 11.80
C SER A 66 9.12 -5.10 12.62
N PRO A 67 8.74 -6.28 13.16
CA PRO A 67 7.62 -6.38 14.07
C PRO A 67 7.77 -5.38 15.21
N ALA A 68 6.72 -4.63 15.51
CA ALA A 68 6.71 -3.71 16.65
C ALA A 68 6.79 -4.51 17.96
N CYS A 69 7.82 -4.24 18.75
CA CYS A 69 8.12 -5.00 19.95
C CYS A 69 8.55 -4.06 21.08
N ALA A 70 7.96 -4.20 22.26
CA ALA A 70 8.29 -3.38 23.42
C ALA A 70 9.73 -3.63 23.92
N ASN A 71 10.28 -4.80 23.63
CA ASN A 71 11.66 -5.16 23.98
C ASN A 71 12.68 -4.84 22.88
N GLU A 72 12.27 -4.16 21.79
CA GLU A 72 13.18 -3.87 20.68
C GLU A 72 14.38 -3.03 21.16
N TRP A 73 15.60 -3.50 20.83
CA TRP A 73 16.88 -2.91 21.22
C TRP A 73 17.14 -2.80 22.74
N GLN A 74 16.32 -3.41 23.60
CA GLN A 74 16.63 -3.47 25.03
C GLN A 74 17.86 -4.35 25.27
N ALA A 75 18.84 -3.76 25.96
CA ALA A 75 20.08 -4.47 26.29
C ALA A 75 19.79 -5.73 27.10
N ARG A 76 20.49 -6.83 26.80
CA ARG A 76 20.39 -8.15 27.45
C ARG A 76 19.06 -8.90 27.20
N ILE A 77 18.07 -8.28 26.56
CA ILE A 77 16.77 -8.90 26.23
C ILE A 77 16.66 -9.10 24.72
N CYS A 78 16.87 -8.04 23.93
CA CYS A 78 16.77 -8.10 22.47
C CYS A 78 18.04 -8.69 21.86
N GLY A 79 17.90 -9.78 21.11
CA GLY A 79 19.02 -10.45 20.45
C GLY A 79 19.40 -9.88 19.08
N LYS A 80 18.73 -8.82 18.60
CA LYS A 80 19.06 -8.19 17.31
C LYS A 80 20.51 -7.67 17.28
N PRO A 81 21.17 -7.73 16.14
CA PRO A 81 20.72 -8.30 14.84
C PRO A 81 20.96 -9.81 14.71
N ARG A 82 21.54 -10.48 15.71
CA ARG A 82 21.95 -11.89 15.67
C ARG A 82 20.77 -12.86 15.67
N ILE A 83 19.69 -12.52 16.41
CA ILE A 83 18.46 -13.32 16.50
C ILE A 83 17.36 -12.60 15.73
N LYS A 84 16.71 -13.30 14.80
CA LYS A 84 15.55 -12.77 14.08
C LYS A 84 14.35 -12.67 15.03
N CYS A 85 13.47 -11.69 14.80
CA CYS A 85 12.29 -11.50 15.65
C CYS A 85 11.34 -12.70 15.65
N GLY A 86 11.26 -13.47 14.54
CA GLY A 86 10.47 -14.71 14.47
C GLY A 86 10.95 -15.78 15.45
N ASP A 87 12.26 -15.84 15.71
CA ASP A 87 12.92 -16.86 16.54
C ASP A 87 13.19 -16.36 17.98
N CYS A 88 12.79 -15.12 18.30
CA CYS A 88 13.09 -14.50 19.60
C CYS A 88 12.12 -14.98 20.68
N ALA A 89 12.65 -15.62 21.73
CA ALA A 89 11.87 -16.05 22.89
C ALA A 89 11.37 -14.89 23.79
N HIS A 90 11.99 -13.72 23.67
CA HIS A 90 11.70 -12.54 24.52
C HIS A 90 10.90 -11.46 23.77
N ARG A 91 10.32 -11.79 22.62
CA ARG A 91 9.50 -10.83 21.88
C ARG A 91 8.24 -10.47 22.68
N GLN A 92 8.00 -9.18 22.81
CA GLN A 92 6.77 -8.63 23.38
C GLN A 92 6.12 -7.77 22.31
N LEU A 93 5.27 -8.39 21.50
CA LEU A 93 4.63 -7.73 20.37
C LEU A 93 3.67 -6.65 20.84
N ILE A 94 3.59 -5.57 20.07
CA ILE A 94 2.69 -4.45 20.34
C ILE A 94 1.46 -4.62 19.45
N PRO A 95 0.24 -4.70 20.04
CA PRO A 95 -0.99 -4.85 19.27
C PRO A 95 -1.33 -3.58 18.48
N VAL A 96 -2.12 -3.76 17.41
CA VAL A 96 -2.68 -2.66 16.64
C VAL A 96 -3.76 -1.96 17.46
N SER A 97 -3.57 -0.66 17.73
CA SER A 97 -4.53 0.18 18.43
C SER A 97 -4.93 1.40 17.60
N ASP A 98 -5.98 2.12 18.01
CA ASP A 98 -6.37 3.38 17.39
C ASP A 98 -5.22 4.38 17.42
N LEU A 99 -4.45 4.41 18.50
CA LEU A 99 -3.29 5.28 18.63
C LEU A 99 -2.17 4.93 17.60
N VAL A 100 -1.94 3.65 17.34
CA VAL A 100 -0.99 3.19 16.31
C VAL A 100 -1.42 3.70 14.92
N ILE A 101 -2.70 3.56 14.59
CA ILE A 101 -3.24 4.04 13.31
C ILE A 101 -3.23 5.57 13.26
N TYR A 102 -3.63 6.24 14.34
CA TYR A 102 -3.54 7.71 14.41
C TYR A 102 -2.11 8.20 14.13
N HIS A 103 -1.11 7.63 14.77
CA HIS A 103 0.30 7.99 14.56
C HIS A 103 0.79 7.71 13.14
N HIS A 104 0.28 6.65 12.50
CA HIS A 104 0.54 6.40 11.09
C HIS A 104 -0.04 7.53 10.21
N LEU A 105 -1.32 7.83 10.37
CA LEU A 105 -2.01 8.87 9.61
C LEU A 105 -1.43 10.27 9.87
N ALA A 106 -1.00 10.55 11.09
CA ALA A 106 -0.36 11.80 11.50
C ALA A 106 1.10 11.93 11.01
N GLY A 107 1.71 10.85 10.50
CA GLY A 107 3.06 10.87 9.95
C GLY A 107 4.19 10.63 10.96
N THR A 108 3.86 10.21 12.17
CA THR A 108 4.84 9.89 13.23
C THR A 108 5.65 8.64 12.86
N HIS A 109 4.96 7.60 12.35
CA HIS A 109 5.58 6.37 11.87
C HIS A 109 4.84 5.79 10.66
N THR A 110 5.40 4.79 10.02
CA THR A 110 4.74 4.03 8.95
C THR A 110 4.45 2.62 9.46
N VAL A 111 3.17 2.24 9.39
CA VAL A 111 2.70 0.90 9.74
C VAL A 111 2.76 -0.02 8.52
N GLY A 112 3.35 -1.19 8.70
CA GLY A 112 3.16 -2.35 7.83
C GLY A 112 2.13 -3.29 8.47
N MET A 113 1.09 -3.65 7.72
CA MET A 113 0.05 -4.56 8.16
C MET A 113 0.33 -5.97 7.64
N TYR A 114 0.12 -6.96 8.49
CA TYR A 114 0.14 -8.38 8.12
C TYR A 114 -1.29 -8.81 7.75
N PRO A 115 -1.62 -9.00 6.46
CA PRO A 115 -3.00 -9.30 6.04
C PRO A 115 -3.45 -10.72 6.38
N LEU A 116 -2.53 -11.68 6.43
CA LEU A 116 -2.83 -13.08 6.72
C LEU A 116 -3.07 -13.27 8.22
N LEU A 117 -4.26 -13.77 8.56
CA LEU A 117 -4.66 -14.07 9.93
C LEU A 117 -4.20 -15.49 10.34
N GLU A 118 -4.24 -15.79 11.64
CA GLU A 118 -3.81 -17.10 12.17
C GLU A 118 -4.68 -18.27 11.69
N ASP A 119 -5.92 -17.99 11.30
CA ASP A 119 -6.88 -18.96 10.74
C ASP A 119 -6.82 -19.08 9.21
N ASP A 120 -5.72 -18.65 8.60
CA ASP A 120 -5.49 -18.65 7.15
C ASP A 120 -6.49 -17.80 6.35
N SER A 121 -7.10 -16.80 6.99
CA SER A 121 -8.04 -15.87 6.35
C SER A 121 -7.46 -14.45 6.21
N CYS A 122 -8.16 -13.60 5.46
CA CYS A 122 -7.83 -12.18 5.29
C CYS A 122 -9.10 -11.35 5.08
N TYR A 123 -8.98 -10.03 5.25
CA TYR A 123 -10.06 -9.07 5.02
C TYR A 123 -9.88 -8.25 3.73
N PHE A 124 -8.72 -8.30 3.14
CA PHE A 124 -8.42 -7.64 1.88
C PHE A 124 -7.39 -8.43 1.09
N LEU A 125 -7.37 -8.18 -0.19
CA LEU A 125 -6.30 -8.54 -1.10
C LEU A 125 -5.67 -7.24 -1.60
N ALA A 126 -4.34 -7.17 -1.60
CA ALA A 126 -3.63 -6.12 -2.31
C ALA A 126 -2.71 -6.71 -3.38
N VAL A 127 -2.61 -6.02 -4.50
CA VAL A 127 -1.73 -6.36 -5.62
C VAL A 127 -0.69 -5.26 -5.73
N ASP A 128 0.58 -5.64 -5.73
CA ASP A 128 1.72 -4.73 -5.79
C ASP A 128 2.27 -4.66 -7.20
N PHE A 129 2.40 -3.44 -7.71
CA PHE A 129 2.99 -3.13 -9.01
C PHE A 129 4.17 -2.20 -8.81
N ASP A 130 5.36 -2.72 -9.05
CA ASP A 130 6.63 -1.98 -9.00
C ASP A 130 7.26 -1.91 -10.40
N GLU A 131 8.37 -1.16 -10.54
CA GLU A 131 9.19 -1.04 -11.74
C GLU A 131 8.61 -0.16 -12.88
N ALA A 132 9.28 -0.16 -14.05
CA ALA A 132 9.20 0.90 -15.05
C ALA A 132 7.81 1.10 -15.71
N GLU A 133 6.96 0.11 -15.78
CA GLU A 133 5.66 0.17 -16.48
C GLU A 133 4.44 0.09 -15.52
N TRP A 134 4.66 0.30 -14.23
CA TRP A 134 3.63 0.11 -13.21
C TRP A 134 2.32 0.88 -13.49
N GLN A 135 2.41 2.11 -14.05
CA GLN A 135 1.21 2.91 -14.35
C GLN A 135 0.29 2.21 -15.36
N LYS A 136 0.89 1.64 -16.41
CA LYS A 136 0.13 0.94 -17.45
C LYS A 136 -0.46 -0.36 -16.92
N ASP A 137 0.33 -1.10 -16.17
CA ASP A 137 -0.04 -2.42 -15.65
C ASP A 137 -1.10 -2.30 -14.57
N ALA A 138 -0.94 -1.40 -13.60
CA ALA A 138 -1.95 -1.13 -12.58
C ALA A 138 -3.26 -0.61 -13.19
N SER A 139 -3.18 0.30 -14.19
CA SER A 139 -4.37 0.78 -14.90
C SER A 139 -5.05 -0.31 -15.72
N ALA A 140 -4.29 -1.25 -16.31
CA ALA A 140 -4.86 -2.39 -17.03
C ALA A 140 -5.57 -3.35 -16.07
N PHE A 141 -4.97 -3.61 -14.91
CA PHE A 141 -5.57 -4.42 -13.84
C PHE A 141 -6.86 -3.79 -13.30
N MET A 142 -6.87 -2.48 -13.05
CA MET A 142 -8.07 -1.74 -12.63
C MET A 142 -9.21 -1.83 -13.64
N ARG A 143 -8.91 -1.69 -14.95
CA ARG A 143 -9.93 -1.89 -16.00
C ARG A 143 -10.50 -3.30 -15.97
N SER A 144 -9.65 -4.30 -15.75
CA SER A 144 -10.12 -5.68 -15.62
C SER A 144 -11.00 -5.89 -14.38
N CYS A 145 -10.68 -5.24 -13.26
CA CYS A 145 -11.55 -5.24 -12.08
C CYS A 145 -12.93 -4.65 -12.42
N ASP A 146 -12.96 -3.49 -13.09
CA ASP A 146 -14.20 -2.82 -13.49
C ASP A 146 -15.03 -3.70 -14.45
N GLU A 147 -14.41 -4.27 -15.49
CA GLU A 147 -15.07 -5.19 -16.44
C GLU A 147 -15.65 -6.44 -15.76
N LEU A 148 -15.01 -6.93 -14.70
CA LEU A 148 -15.45 -8.10 -13.93
C LEU A 148 -16.39 -7.75 -12.77
N GLY A 149 -16.70 -6.46 -12.57
CA GLY A 149 -17.54 -5.99 -11.47
C GLY A 149 -16.90 -6.19 -10.09
N VAL A 150 -15.57 -6.18 -10.00
CA VAL A 150 -14.82 -6.29 -8.74
C VAL A 150 -14.43 -4.90 -8.24
N PRO A 151 -15.04 -4.40 -7.14
CA PRO A 151 -14.65 -3.11 -6.57
C PRO A 151 -13.18 -3.12 -6.15
N ALA A 152 -12.41 -2.16 -6.63
CA ALA A 152 -11.00 -2.03 -6.33
C ALA A 152 -10.57 -0.57 -6.18
N ALA A 153 -9.55 -0.32 -5.39
CA ALA A 153 -9.01 1.02 -5.13
C ALA A 153 -7.53 1.08 -5.51
N LEU A 154 -7.17 2.02 -6.39
CA LEU A 154 -5.79 2.23 -6.85
C LEU A 154 -5.10 3.26 -5.96
N GLU A 155 -3.96 2.88 -5.40
CA GLU A 155 -3.09 3.73 -4.58
C GLU A 155 -1.73 3.90 -5.26
N ILE A 156 -1.22 5.13 -5.35
CA ILE A 156 0.20 5.35 -5.62
C ILE A 156 1.00 4.99 -4.37
N SER A 157 1.97 4.09 -4.50
CA SER A 157 2.76 3.60 -3.37
C SER A 157 3.54 4.74 -2.68
N ARG A 158 4.01 4.48 -1.46
CA ARG A 158 4.80 5.43 -0.68
C ARG A 158 6.03 5.97 -1.42
N SER A 159 6.68 5.15 -2.23
CA SER A 159 7.86 5.51 -3.02
C SER A 159 7.53 6.41 -4.21
N ARG A 160 6.29 6.42 -4.67
CA ARG A 160 5.81 6.99 -5.95
C ARG A 160 6.38 6.30 -7.19
N GLN A 161 7.03 5.17 -7.01
CA GLN A 161 7.63 4.35 -8.09
C GLN A 161 6.88 3.03 -8.28
N GLY A 162 5.65 2.95 -7.80
CA GLY A 162 4.79 1.78 -7.88
C GLY A 162 3.38 2.11 -7.42
N ALA A 163 2.51 1.12 -7.42
CA ALA A 163 1.13 1.22 -7.01
C ALA A 163 0.66 -0.04 -6.29
N HIS A 164 -0.31 0.13 -5.41
CA HIS A 164 -1.08 -0.99 -4.87
C HIS A 164 -2.52 -0.91 -5.37
N VAL A 165 -3.08 -2.04 -5.75
CA VAL A 165 -4.53 -2.16 -5.98
C VAL A 165 -5.13 -2.96 -4.84
N TRP A 166 -6.08 -2.35 -4.14
CA TRP A 166 -6.73 -2.88 -2.95
C TRP A 166 -8.11 -3.40 -3.30
N ILE A 167 -8.44 -4.63 -2.86
CA ILE A 167 -9.75 -5.25 -2.95
C ILE A 167 -10.16 -5.60 -1.52
N PHE A 168 -11.21 -4.96 -1.01
CA PHE A 168 -11.69 -5.14 0.35
C PHE A 168 -12.84 -6.15 0.38
N PHE A 169 -12.82 -7.04 1.37
CA PHE A 169 -13.89 -8.02 1.57
C PHE A 169 -14.80 -7.59 2.73
N ALA A 170 -16.10 -7.75 2.55
CA ALA A 170 -17.09 -7.41 3.58
C ALA A 170 -16.92 -8.28 4.85
N SER A 171 -16.49 -9.52 4.67
CA SER A 171 -16.19 -10.49 5.73
C SER A 171 -14.85 -11.16 5.48
N ARG A 172 -14.38 -11.97 6.43
CA ARG A 172 -13.18 -12.79 6.24
C ARG A 172 -13.39 -13.80 5.11
N VAL A 173 -12.39 -13.92 4.25
CA VAL A 173 -12.29 -14.96 3.22
C VAL A 173 -11.00 -15.74 3.42
N SER A 174 -10.92 -16.98 2.94
CA SER A 174 -9.66 -17.71 3.00
C SER A 174 -8.60 -17.03 2.13
N ALA A 175 -7.36 -16.99 2.60
CA ALA A 175 -6.24 -16.42 1.84
C ALA A 175 -6.07 -17.10 0.49
N ARG A 176 -6.38 -18.41 0.40
CA ARG A 176 -6.39 -19.17 -0.85
C ARG A 176 -7.40 -18.62 -1.85
N GLU A 177 -8.63 -18.32 -1.43
CA GLU A 177 -9.67 -17.76 -2.32
C GLU A 177 -9.32 -16.34 -2.73
N ALA A 178 -8.87 -15.50 -1.80
CA ALA A 178 -8.40 -14.17 -2.12
C ALA A 178 -7.28 -14.18 -3.17
N ARG A 179 -6.29 -15.07 -3.02
CA ARG A 179 -5.20 -15.22 -3.97
C ARG A 179 -5.66 -15.79 -5.31
N ARG A 180 -6.62 -16.73 -5.32
CA ARG A 180 -7.23 -17.24 -6.55
C ARG A 180 -7.94 -16.13 -7.32
N LEU A 181 -8.69 -15.27 -6.62
CA LEU A 181 -9.31 -14.09 -7.22
C LEU A 181 -8.25 -13.19 -7.86
N GLY A 182 -7.22 -12.79 -7.12
CA GLY A 182 -6.14 -11.95 -7.64
C GLY A 182 -5.44 -12.57 -8.86
N THR A 183 -5.11 -13.86 -8.79
CA THR A 183 -4.49 -14.59 -9.91
C THR A 183 -5.41 -14.67 -11.13
N ALA A 184 -6.73 -14.87 -10.92
CA ALA A 184 -7.71 -14.91 -12.00
C ALA A 184 -7.81 -13.54 -12.71
N ILE A 185 -7.85 -12.43 -11.96
CA ILE A 185 -7.87 -11.07 -12.52
C ILE A 185 -6.57 -10.78 -13.27
N ILE A 186 -5.39 -11.15 -12.73
CA ILE A 186 -4.10 -11.02 -13.41
C ILE A 186 -4.12 -11.79 -14.74
N SER A 187 -4.55 -13.05 -14.73
CA SER A 187 -4.65 -13.89 -15.93
C SER A 187 -5.61 -13.29 -16.97
N TYR A 188 -6.76 -12.78 -16.52
CA TYR A 188 -7.72 -12.09 -17.37
C TYR A 188 -7.09 -10.84 -18.01
N THR A 189 -6.39 -10.02 -17.21
CA THR A 189 -5.70 -8.82 -17.69
C THR A 189 -4.64 -9.16 -18.74
N CYS A 190 -3.83 -10.19 -18.50
CA CYS A 190 -2.82 -10.65 -19.46
C CYS A 190 -3.43 -11.16 -20.78
N SER A 191 -4.61 -11.80 -20.73
CA SER A 191 -5.30 -12.28 -21.93
C SER A 191 -5.89 -11.16 -22.78
N ARG A 192 -6.32 -10.06 -22.16
CA ARG A 192 -6.96 -8.90 -22.79
C ARG A 192 -5.97 -7.87 -23.28
N THR A 193 -4.91 -7.67 -22.53
CA THR A 193 -3.90 -6.65 -22.82
C THR A 193 -2.51 -7.30 -22.80
N ARG A 194 -1.76 -7.19 -23.89
CA ARG A 194 -0.34 -7.58 -23.89
C ARG A 194 0.54 -6.60 -23.09
N GLN A 195 -0.06 -5.76 -22.28
CA GLN A 195 0.60 -4.67 -21.54
C GLN A 195 1.07 -5.06 -20.16
N LEU A 196 0.37 -6.01 -19.48
CA LEU A 196 0.81 -6.47 -18.17
C LEU A 196 2.04 -7.36 -18.33
N ARG A 197 3.20 -6.84 -17.92
CA ARG A 197 4.43 -7.62 -17.86
C ARG A 197 4.52 -8.27 -16.51
N LEU A 198 4.90 -9.56 -16.47
CA LEU A 198 5.14 -10.28 -15.22
C LEU A 198 6.20 -9.61 -14.32
N GLY A 199 7.04 -8.73 -14.90
CA GLY A 199 8.07 -7.99 -14.18
C GLY A 199 7.56 -6.82 -13.33
N SER A 200 6.44 -6.17 -13.71
CA SER A 200 5.87 -5.07 -12.91
C SER A 200 4.91 -5.55 -11.83
N TYR A 201 4.30 -6.73 -12.01
CA TYR A 201 3.61 -7.42 -10.94
C TYR A 201 4.63 -8.06 -10.00
N ASP A 202 4.74 -7.55 -8.78
CA ASP A 202 5.64 -8.12 -7.78
C ASP A 202 4.95 -9.24 -6.99
N ARG A 203 3.85 -8.94 -6.31
CA ARG A 203 3.19 -9.95 -5.46
C ARG A 203 1.76 -9.59 -5.06
N LEU A 204 1.10 -10.62 -4.50
CA LEU A 204 -0.17 -10.49 -3.79
C LEU A 204 0.08 -10.37 -2.27
N PHE A 205 -0.84 -9.68 -1.58
CA PHE A 205 -0.91 -9.63 -0.13
C PHE A 205 -2.32 -10.04 0.33
N PRO A 206 -2.48 -11.24 0.96
CA PRO A 206 -1.44 -12.19 1.35
C PRO A 206 -0.80 -12.87 0.13
N ASN A 207 0.49 -13.28 0.27
CA ASN A 207 1.22 -14.00 -0.79
C ASN A 207 1.24 -15.52 -0.58
N GLN A 208 0.61 -16.03 0.45
CA GLN A 208 0.57 -17.45 0.81
C GLN A 208 -0.82 -17.85 1.30
N ASP A 209 -1.14 -19.15 1.17
CA ASP A 209 -2.46 -19.69 1.52
C ASP A 209 -2.62 -19.96 3.01
N THR A 210 -1.50 -20.21 3.70
CA THR A 210 -1.49 -20.60 5.11
C THR A 210 -0.47 -19.83 5.92
N MET A 211 -0.77 -19.62 7.20
CA MET A 211 0.14 -18.94 8.12
C MET A 211 1.37 -19.80 8.41
N PRO A 212 2.61 -19.29 8.21
CA PRO A 212 3.81 -20.03 8.57
C PRO A 212 3.91 -20.18 10.08
N LYS A 213 4.28 -21.37 10.53
CA LYS A 213 4.45 -21.67 11.95
C LYS A 213 5.44 -20.70 12.60
N GLY A 214 4.99 -19.96 13.61
CA GLY A 214 5.79 -18.96 14.33
C GLY A 214 6.10 -17.67 13.56
N GLY A 215 5.64 -17.56 12.30
CA GLY A 215 5.80 -16.38 11.46
C GLY A 215 4.61 -15.42 11.51
N PHE A 216 4.68 -14.37 10.67
CA PHE A 216 3.64 -13.35 10.54
C PHE A 216 3.07 -13.26 9.12
N GLY A 217 3.58 -14.05 8.17
CA GLY A 217 3.32 -13.86 6.76
C GLY A 217 4.04 -12.63 6.18
N ASN A 218 3.68 -12.24 4.96
CA ASN A 218 4.16 -11.01 4.37
C ASN A 218 3.38 -9.80 4.90
N LEU A 219 3.96 -8.62 4.78
CA LEU A 219 3.32 -7.36 5.19
C LEU A 219 3.24 -6.40 4.02
N ILE A 220 2.26 -5.50 4.07
CA ILE A 220 2.14 -4.36 3.14
C ILE A 220 2.11 -3.06 3.94
N ALA A 221 2.77 -2.02 3.41
CA ALA A 221 2.70 -0.68 3.97
C ALA A 221 1.28 -0.12 3.87
N LEU A 222 0.73 0.42 4.95
CA LEU A 222 -0.58 1.05 4.91
C LEU A 222 -0.53 2.40 4.16
N PRO A 223 -1.61 2.77 3.43
CA PRO A 223 -1.70 4.03 2.70
C PRO A 223 -1.98 5.23 3.61
N LEU A 224 -2.05 6.41 3.02
CA LEU A 224 -2.45 7.69 3.63
C LEU A 224 -1.54 8.21 4.76
N GLN A 225 -0.33 7.67 4.92
CA GLN A 225 0.65 8.24 5.84
C GLN A 225 0.96 9.69 5.44
N LYS A 226 0.91 10.62 6.38
CA LYS A 226 0.95 12.07 6.12
C LYS A 226 2.12 12.52 5.25
N ARG A 227 3.35 12.12 5.60
CA ARG A 227 4.57 12.61 4.92
C ARG A 227 4.63 12.24 3.44
N PRO A 228 4.51 10.96 3.02
CA PRO A 228 4.47 10.63 1.60
C PRO A 228 3.24 11.22 0.90
N ARG A 229 2.08 11.33 1.59
CA ARG A 229 0.87 11.93 1.03
C ARG A 229 1.07 13.40 0.63
N GLU A 230 1.78 14.17 1.44
CA GLU A 230 2.13 15.56 1.12
C GLU A 230 3.03 15.67 -0.11
N LEU A 231 3.70 14.58 -0.48
CA LEU A 231 4.56 14.49 -1.66
C LEU A 231 3.89 13.78 -2.86
N GLY A 232 2.60 13.45 -2.76
CA GLY A 232 1.83 12.79 -3.82
C GLY A 232 2.01 11.26 -3.88
N GLY A 233 2.59 10.64 -2.85
CA GLY A 233 2.62 9.18 -2.66
C GLY A 233 1.70 8.75 -1.54
N SER A 234 1.42 7.45 -1.42
CA SER A 234 0.51 6.90 -0.40
C SER A 234 -0.90 7.52 -0.48
N VAL A 235 -1.40 7.73 -1.70
CA VAL A 235 -2.70 8.37 -2.02
C VAL A 235 -3.49 7.54 -3.01
N PHE A 236 -4.81 7.52 -2.84
CA PHE A 236 -5.72 6.95 -3.81
C PHE A 236 -5.92 7.88 -5.00
N VAL A 237 -6.01 7.28 -6.17
CA VAL A 237 -6.07 7.98 -7.45
C VAL A 237 -7.16 7.40 -8.35
N ASP A 238 -7.62 8.22 -9.28
CA ASP A 238 -8.51 7.79 -10.35
C ASP A 238 -7.77 7.02 -11.46
N MET A 239 -8.51 6.62 -12.50
CA MET A 239 -7.96 5.91 -13.66
C MET A 239 -6.95 6.74 -14.48
N ASN A 240 -6.87 8.05 -14.27
CA ASN A 240 -5.90 8.96 -14.88
C ASN A 240 -4.72 9.23 -13.94
N LEU A 241 -4.61 8.47 -12.85
CA LEU A 241 -3.59 8.63 -11.80
C LEU A 241 -3.64 10.01 -11.12
N GLN A 242 -4.83 10.65 -11.10
CA GLN A 242 -5.02 11.90 -10.39
C GLN A 242 -5.53 11.62 -8.97
N PRO A 243 -4.88 12.17 -7.94
CA PRO A 243 -5.32 11.97 -6.56
C PRO A 243 -6.75 12.47 -6.34
N TYR A 244 -7.57 11.67 -5.66
CA TYR A 244 -8.89 12.13 -5.22
C TYR A 244 -8.73 13.35 -4.32
N PRO A 245 -9.52 14.43 -4.53
CA PRO A 245 -9.43 15.64 -3.71
C PRO A 245 -9.72 15.41 -2.23
N ASP A 246 -10.64 14.50 -1.93
CA ASP A 246 -10.93 14.00 -0.59
C ASP A 246 -10.75 12.48 -0.56
N GLN A 247 -9.62 12.05 -0.02
CA GLN A 247 -9.24 10.65 0.12
C GLN A 247 -10.21 9.86 1.01
N TRP A 248 -10.81 10.53 1.99
CA TRP A 248 -11.71 9.90 2.94
C TRP A 248 -13.11 9.72 2.36
N ALA A 249 -13.60 10.71 1.62
CA ALA A 249 -14.86 10.59 0.88
C ALA A 249 -14.79 9.44 -0.12
N PHE A 250 -13.66 9.26 -0.81
CA PHE A 250 -13.42 8.12 -1.69
C PHE A 250 -13.47 6.78 -0.94
N LEU A 251 -12.85 6.67 0.24
CA LEU A 251 -12.83 5.41 1.00
C LEU A 251 -14.17 5.07 1.66
N VAL A 252 -15.10 6.01 1.75
CA VAL A 252 -16.48 5.77 2.25
C VAL A 252 -17.41 5.30 1.12
N SER A 253 -17.16 5.73 -0.13
CA SER A 253 -17.97 5.38 -1.30
C SER A 253 -17.84 3.92 -1.70
#